data_3982acf39a86ced05fc9d2faf13d8015
#
_entry.id   3982acf39a86ced05fc9d2faf13d8015
#
_cell.length_a   1.000
_cell.length_b   1.000
_cell.length_c   1.000
_cell.angle_alpha   90.00
_cell.angle_beta   90.00
_cell.angle_gamma   90.00
#
_symmetry.space_group_name_H-M   'P 1'
#
loop_
_entity.id
_entity.type
_entity.pdbx_description
1 polymer ?
#
loop_
_entity_poly.entity_id
_entity_poly.type
_entity_poly.pdbx_seq_one_letter_code
_entity_poly.pdbx_strand_id
1 'polypeptide(L)'
;MKRLFSNRQKQVLIWVAGGKCQICGRKLKEDFHADHIQPFSKGGQTINSNGQALCPKCNILKGSNIMNIKLRPWQYEAREKCINWLLEKRADRHFVINAAPGSGKTVAACSIAKKLIDRGEIDRVIVLAPRSEVVNQWSNDFFNITGRFMSKVTRADGDVEKLEIDVCATWHAVQGLQDSFQAVCKLTRTLVICDEHHHAALEASWGNGADSAFSNASFVLILTGTPMRSDGERTIWLSYDETNSINHPDDGTYTLTYGD
;
A
#
# COMPACT_ATOMS: atom_id res chain seq x y z
N MET A 1 13.03 26.45 12.00
CA MET A 1 13.08 24.99 11.83
C MET A 1 14.31 24.65 10.96
N LYS A 2 15.15 23.68 11.34
CA LYS A 2 16.36 23.31 10.56
C LYS A 2 15.94 22.52 9.33
N ARG A 3 16.40 22.92 8.14
CA ARG A 3 16.11 22.24 6.87
C ARG A 3 16.93 20.95 6.66
N LEU A 4 18.14 20.89 7.22
CA LEU A 4 19.07 19.78 6.97
C LEU A 4 18.99 18.74 8.09
N PHE A 5 19.03 17.47 7.73
CA PHE A 5 19.20 16.37 8.67
C PHE A 5 20.56 16.43 9.35
N SER A 6 20.59 16.27 10.67
CA SER A 6 21.82 16.18 11.45
C SER A 6 22.61 14.91 11.10
N ASN A 7 23.90 14.86 11.45
CA ASN A 7 24.71 13.66 11.23
C ASN A 7 24.12 12.42 11.90
N ARG A 8 23.56 12.57 13.10
CA ARG A 8 22.89 11.48 13.82
C ARG A 8 21.66 10.97 13.05
N GLN A 9 20.85 11.88 12.53
CA GLN A 9 19.69 11.50 11.70
C GLN A 9 20.12 10.83 10.41
N LYS A 10 21.18 11.31 9.73
CA LYS A 10 21.74 10.66 8.54
C LYS A 10 22.18 9.22 8.82
N GLN A 11 22.83 8.97 9.97
CA GLN A 11 23.22 7.62 10.37
C GLN A 11 22.00 6.71 10.58
N VAL A 12 20.94 7.21 11.20
CA VAL A 12 19.68 6.47 11.34
C VAL A 12 19.07 6.16 9.98
N LEU A 13 19.01 7.15 9.08
CA LEU A 13 18.39 6.96 7.76
C LEU A 13 19.16 5.94 6.90
N ILE A 14 20.49 5.97 6.89
CA ILE A 14 21.27 4.98 6.13
C ILE A 14 21.19 3.58 6.74
N TRP A 15 21.09 3.49 8.07
CA TRP A 15 20.91 2.23 8.77
C TRP A 15 19.53 1.62 8.47
N VAL A 16 18.48 2.41 8.58
CA VAL A 16 17.10 1.99 8.24
C VAL A 16 17.00 1.56 6.77
N ALA A 17 17.70 2.24 5.87
CA ALA A 17 17.76 1.90 4.45
C ALA A 17 18.63 0.66 4.13
N GLY A 18 19.22 0.01 5.14
CA GLY A 18 20.12 -1.14 4.94
C GLY A 18 21.33 -0.81 4.05
N GLY A 19 21.79 0.44 4.06
CA GLY A 19 22.89 0.91 3.22
C GLY A 19 22.56 0.99 1.73
N LYS A 20 21.30 0.99 1.34
CA LYS A 20 20.85 1.04 -0.06
C LYS A 20 20.00 2.29 -0.33
N CYS A 21 20.06 2.77 -1.58
CA CYS A 21 19.18 3.84 -2.03
C CYS A 21 17.74 3.37 -2.05
N GLN A 22 16.88 4.07 -1.33
CA GLN A 22 15.47 3.71 -1.17
C GLN A 22 14.64 3.87 -2.46
N ILE A 23 15.19 4.46 -3.53
CA ILE A 23 14.55 4.51 -4.87
C ILE A 23 15.02 3.38 -5.78
N CYS A 24 16.33 3.23 -5.97
CA CYS A 24 16.86 2.33 -6.99
C CYS A 24 17.54 1.07 -6.43
N GLY A 25 17.55 0.88 -5.12
CA GLY A 25 18.18 -0.27 -4.45
C GLY A 25 19.70 -0.33 -4.53
N ARG A 26 20.36 0.63 -5.20
CA ARG A 26 21.83 0.67 -5.33
C ARG A 26 22.46 0.87 -3.95
N LYS A 27 23.56 0.17 -3.67
CA LYS A 27 24.36 0.38 -2.46
C LYS A 27 24.77 1.86 -2.37
N LEU A 28 24.51 2.48 -1.25
CA LEU A 28 24.89 3.85 -0.96
C LEU A 28 26.37 3.94 -0.61
N LYS A 29 26.97 5.06 -1.00
CA LYS A 29 28.31 5.46 -0.66
C LYS A 29 28.27 6.62 0.34
N GLU A 30 29.42 7.14 0.74
CA GLU A 30 29.52 8.27 1.68
C GLU A 30 28.85 9.56 1.17
N ASP A 31 28.69 9.69 -0.15
CA ASP A 31 28.03 10.82 -0.84
C ASP A 31 26.50 10.72 -0.89
N PHE A 32 25.90 9.82 -0.12
CA PHE A 32 24.45 9.71 -0.09
C PHE A 32 23.76 10.97 0.43
N HIS A 33 22.55 11.21 -0.06
CA HIS A 33 21.72 12.32 0.35
C HIS A 33 20.63 11.85 1.34
N ALA A 34 20.59 12.47 2.53
CA ALA A 34 19.43 12.39 3.40
C ALA A 34 18.42 13.44 2.90
N ASP A 35 17.32 12.95 2.37
CA ASP A 35 16.29 13.77 1.74
C ASP A 35 14.96 13.64 2.47
N HIS A 36 14.08 14.62 2.30
CA HIS A 36 12.74 14.60 2.90
C HIS A 36 11.78 13.81 2.00
N ILE A 37 11.03 12.87 2.56
CA ILE A 37 9.94 12.17 1.85
C ILE A 37 8.93 13.21 1.38
N GLN A 38 8.30 13.94 2.30
CA GLN A 38 7.56 15.16 1.98
C GLN A 38 8.55 16.32 1.93
N PRO A 39 8.72 17.00 0.78
CA PRO A 39 9.69 18.07 0.64
C PRO A 39 9.55 19.16 1.69
N PHE A 40 10.68 19.65 2.20
CA PHE A 40 10.71 20.75 3.16
C PHE A 40 10.01 22.01 2.62
N SER A 41 10.15 22.29 1.31
CA SER A 41 9.47 23.40 0.62
C SER A 41 7.93 23.25 0.59
N LYS A 42 7.42 22.06 0.89
CA LYS A 42 5.98 21.74 0.96
C LYS A 42 5.53 21.45 2.40
N GLY A 43 6.25 21.96 3.40
CA GLY A 43 5.90 21.84 4.81
C GLY A 43 6.38 20.57 5.49
N GLY A 44 7.18 19.73 4.82
CA GLY A 44 7.75 18.51 5.41
C GLY A 44 8.72 18.83 6.55
N GLN A 45 8.59 18.13 7.68
CA GLN A 45 9.44 18.32 8.85
C GLN A 45 10.75 17.53 8.72
N THR A 46 11.83 18.04 9.33
CA THR A 46 13.14 17.38 9.38
C THR A 46 13.20 16.41 10.58
N ILE A 47 12.44 15.32 10.48
CA ILE A 47 12.37 14.22 11.45
C ILE A 47 12.66 12.90 10.74
N ASN A 48 13.10 11.88 11.49
CA ASN A 48 13.52 10.60 10.91
C ASN A 48 12.39 9.92 10.11
N SER A 49 11.15 10.00 10.57
CA SER A 49 9.97 9.42 9.88
C SER A 49 9.64 10.10 8.54
N ASN A 50 10.14 11.32 8.31
CA ASN A 50 10.05 12.03 7.03
C ASN A 50 11.38 12.06 6.29
N GLY A 51 12.36 11.25 6.70
CA GLY A 51 13.68 11.16 6.10
C GLY A 51 13.85 9.90 5.27
N GLN A 52 14.65 10.01 4.22
CA GLN A 52 15.04 8.89 3.36
C GLN A 52 16.49 9.01 2.91
N ALA A 53 17.14 7.85 2.67
CA ALA A 53 18.52 7.79 2.18
C ALA A 53 18.53 7.53 0.67
N LEU A 54 19.03 8.47 -0.13
CA LEU A 54 19.04 8.41 -1.58
C LEU A 54 20.45 8.52 -2.15
N CYS A 55 20.72 7.85 -3.28
CA CYS A 55 21.90 8.19 -4.06
C CYS A 55 21.71 9.56 -4.74
N PRO A 56 22.81 10.28 -5.07
CA PRO A 56 22.72 11.61 -5.66
C PRO A 56 21.83 11.68 -6.90
N LYS A 57 21.90 10.67 -7.79
CA LYS A 57 21.09 10.60 -9.00
C LYS A 57 19.59 10.55 -8.68
N CYS A 58 19.18 9.69 -7.77
CA CYS A 58 17.75 9.56 -7.39
C CYS A 58 17.25 10.81 -6.66
N ASN A 59 18.08 11.41 -5.81
CA ASN A 59 17.72 12.66 -5.14
C ASN A 59 17.46 13.81 -6.12
N ILE A 60 18.30 13.94 -7.15
CA ILE A 60 18.13 14.94 -8.21
C ILE A 60 16.86 14.67 -9.01
N LEU A 61 16.64 13.42 -9.43
CA LEU A 61 15.44 13.03 -10.18
C LEU A 61 14.14 13.21 -9.39
N LYS A 62 14.17 12.94 -8.09
CA LYS A 62 13.03 13.17 -7.20
C LYS A 62 12.72 14.66 -7.08
N GLY A 63 13.71 15.51 -6.90
CA GLY A 63 13.54 16.94 -6.71
C GLY A 63 12.53 17.27 -5.61
N SER A 64 11.67 18.25 -5.86
CA SER A 64 10.53 18.60 -4.97
C SER A 64 9.19 18.03 -5.46
N ASN A 65 9.23 17.10 -6.40
CA ASN A 65 8.03 16.53 -7.03
C ASN A 65 7.51 15.31 -6.26
N ILE A 66 6.70 15.54 -5.22
CA ILE A 66 5.55 14.66 -5.00
C ILE A 66 4.56 15.09 -6.08
N MET A 67 4.18 14.19 -6.98
CA MET A 67 3.17 14.53 -7.96
C MET A 67 1.91 14.97 -7.23
N ASN A 68 1.47 16.19 -7.47
CA ASN A 68 0.17 16.65 -7.00
C ASN A 68 -0.87 16.03 -7.94
N ILE A 69 -1.15 14.74 -7.72
CA ILE A 69 -2.06 13.97 -8.58
C ILE A 69 -3.47 14.52 -8.37
N LYS A 70 -4.00 15.12 -9.43
CA LYS A 70 -5.40 15.51 -9.46
C LYS A 70 -6.24 14.22 -9.59
N LEU A 71 -6.93 13.89 -8.52
CA LEU A 71 -7.85 12.75 -8.52
C LEU A 71 -9.00 13.02 -9.51
N ARG A 72 -9.45 11.99 -10.20
CA ARG A 72 -10.72 12.00 -10.92
C ARG A 72 -11.86 12.12 -9.92
N PRO A 73 -13.05 12.64 -10.30
CA PRO A 73 -14.17 12.79 -9.38
C PRO A 73 -14.47 11.50 -8.59
N TRP A 74 -14.62 10.38 -9.27
CA TRP A 74 -14.90 9.10 -8.65
C TRP A 74 -13.82 8.62 -7.66
N GLN A 75 -12.54 8.90 -7.93
CA GLN A 75 -11.44 8.54 -7.02
C GLN A 75 -11.49 9.35 -5.73
N TYR A 76 -11.87 10.61 -5.83
CA TYR A 76 -12.09 11.48 -4.69
C TYR A 76 -13.28 10.97 -3.86
N GLU A 77 -14.42 10.68 -4.49
CA GLU A 77 -15.62 10.16 -3.83
C GLU A 77 -15.36 8.83 -3.14
N ALA A 78 -14.72 7.88 -3.85
CA ALA A 78 -14.32 6.58 -3.29
C ALA A 78 -13.43 6.75 -2.05
N ARG A 79 -12.48 7.68 -2.09
CA ARG A 79 -11.61 7.98 -0.96
C ARG A 79 -12.40 8.51 0.23
N GLU A 80 -13.24 9.53 0.03
CA GLU A 80 -14.00 10.11 1.14
C GLU A 80 -15.00 9.10 1.73
N LYS A 81 -15.65 8.30 0.89
CA LYS A 81 -16.53 7.21 1.34
C LYS A 81 -15.76 6.17 2.17
N CYS A 82 -14.59 5.76 1.70
CA CYS A 82 -13.72 4.83 2.43
C CYS A 82 -13.28 5.39 3.79
N ILE A 83 -12.84 6.63 3.85
CA ILE A 83 -12.41 7.27 5.09
C ILE A 83 -13.58 7.37 6.08
N ASN A 84 -14.76 7.77 5.61
CA ASN A 84 -15.95 7.81 6.45
C ASN A 84 -16.31 6.43 7.01
N TRP A 85 -16.29 5.38 6.17
CA TRP A 85 -16.57 4.01 6.56
C TRP A 85 -15.60 3.49 7.64
N LEU A 86 -14.29 3.63 7.38
CA LEU A 86 -13.25 3.07 8.24
C LEU A 86 -13.07 3.84 9.54
N LEU A 87 -13.17 5.17 9.52
CA LEU A 87 -12.81 6.00 10.67
C LEU A 87 -14.01 6.54 11.44
N GLU A 88 -15.06 6.97 10.73
CA GLU A 88 -16.22 7.60 11.39
C GLU A 88 -17.26 6.55 11.79
N LYS A 89 -17.70 5.71 10.85
CA LYS A 89 -18.67 4.65 11.13
C LYS A 89 -18.08 3.48 11.91
N ARG A 90 -16.83 3.10 11.60
CA ARG A 90 -16.11 1.96 12.20
C ARG A 90 -16.93 0.67 12.21
N ALA A 91 -17.76 0.48 11.18
CA ALA A 91 -18.68 -0.64 11.10
C ALA A 91 -17.98 -1.96 10.73
N ASP A 92 -16.94 -1.85 9.88
CA ASP A 92 -16.07 -2.95 9.48
C ASP A 92 -14.71 -2.40 9.08
N ARG A 93 -13.67 -3.25 9.14
CA ARG A 93 -12.31 -2.92 8.71
C ARG A 93 -12.10 -3.07 7.20
N HIS A 94 -13.06 -3.66 6.47
CA HIS A 94 -12.99 -3.90 5.04
C HIS A 94 -13.71 -2.79 4.27
N PHE A 95 -13.11 -2.37 3.16
CA PHE A 95 -13.74 -1.47 2.19
C PHE A 95 -13.49 -2.00 0.78
N VAL A 96 -14.50 -1.98 -0.07
CA VAL A 96 -14.46 -2.53 -1.42
C VAL A 96 -14.49 -1.40 -2.45
N ILE A 97 -13.59 -1.45 -3.43
CA ILE A 97 -13.65 -0.63 -4.66
C ILE A 97 -13.85 -1.57 -5.83
N ASN A 98 -15.06 -1.51 -6.38
CA ASN A 98 -15.44 -2.20 -7.60
C ASN A 98 -15.37 -1.22 -8.78
N ALA A 99 -14.37 -1.37 -9.63
CA ALA A 99 -14.17 -0.51 -10.79
C ALA A 99 -13.40 -1.25 -11.88
N ALA A 100 -13.74 -0.98 -13.13
CA ALA A 100 -13.17 -1.67 -14.28
C ALA A 100 -11.63 -1.66 -14.32
N PRO A 101 -10.98 -2.65 -14.97
CA PRO A 101 -9.56 -2.60 -15.26
C PRO A 101 -9.19 -1.30 -15.98
N GLY A 102 -8.05 -0.70 -15.64
CA GLY A 102 -7.59 0.55 -16.25
C GLY A 102 -8.32 1.83 -15.78
N SER A 103 -9.35 1.74 -14.95
CA SER A 103 -10.07 2.92 -14.41
C SER A 103 -9.20 3.82 -13.51
N GLY A 104 -8.12 3.29 -12.94
CA GLY A 104 -7.23 4.00 -12.02
C GLY A 104 -7.45 3.63 -10.55
N LYS A 105 -7.87 2.41 -10.26
CA LYS A 105 -8.01 1.85 -8.89
C LYS A 105 -6.76 2.05 -8.03
N THR A 106 -5.58 1.82 -8.61
CA THR A 106 -4.28 2.00 -7.94
C THR A 106 -4.12 3.42 -7.39
N VAL A 107 -4.48 4.44 -8.19
CA VAL A 107 -4.41 5.85 -7.78
C VAL A 107 -5.39 6.13 -6.63
N ALA A 108 -6.61 5.62 -6.71
CA ALA A 108 -7.60 5.74 -5.64
C ALA A 108 -7.09 5.10 -4.35
N ALA A 109 -6.59 3.88 -4.40
CA ALA A 109 -6.06 3.15 -3.26
C ALA A 109 -4.83 3.84 -2.64
N CYS A 110 -3.88 4.30 -3.45
CA CYS A 110 -2.73 5.08 -2.96
C CYS A 110 -3.17 6.40 -2.32
N SER A 111 -4.22 7.06 -2.82
CA SER A 111 -4.76 8.28 -2.23
C SER A 111 -5.43 8.04 -0.87
N ILE A 112 -6.12 6.90 -0.71
CA ILE A 112 -6.69 6.44 0.56
C ILE A 112 -5.56 6.16 1.55
N ALA A 113 -4.57 5.36 1.15
CA ALA A 113 -3.40 5.06 1.96
C ALA A 113 -2.70 6.34 2.45
N LYS A 114 -2.46 7.28 1.53
CA LYS A 114 -1.87 8.57 1.86
C LYS A 114 -2.71 9.34 2.89
N LYS A 115 -4.03 9.38 2.74
CA LYS A 115 -4.93 10.08 3.66
C LYS A 115 -4.89 9.47 5.06
N LEU A 116 -4.85 8.13 5.16
CA LEU A 116 -4.74 7.41 6.44
C LEU A 116 -3.36 7.64 7.09
N ILE A 117 -2.28 7.64 6.31
CA ILE A 117 -0.93 7.97 6.78
C ILE A 117 -0.87 9.41 7.30
N ASP A 118 -1.36 10.37 6.52
CA ASP A 118 -1.33 11.80 6.86
C ASP A 118 -2.15 12.11 8.13
N ARG A 119 -3.20 11.32 8.41
CA ARG A 119 -3.99 11.39 9.66
C ARG A 119 -3.36 10.63 10.83
N GLY A 120 -2.29 9.86 10.60
CA GLY A 120 -1.66 9.04 11.63
C GLY A 120 -2.50 7.82 12.05
N GLU A 121 -3.41 7.35 11.19
CA GLU A 121 -4.28 6.20 11.47
C GLU A 121 -3.59 4.87 11.18
N ILE A 122 -2.62 4.88 10.28
CA ILE A 122 -1.80 3.72 9.94
C ILE A 122 -0.32 4.06 9.93
N ASP A 123 0.49 3.06 10.24
CA ASP A 123 1.96 3.15 10.22
C ASP A 123 2.53 2.53 8.95
N ARG A 124 1.85 1.51 8.40
CA ARG A 124 2.33 0.64 7.32
C ARG A 124 1.26 0.36 6.29
N VAL A 125 1.70 0.17 5.04
CA VAL A 125 0.89 -0.34 3.94
C VAL A 125 1.49 -1.62 3.38
N ILE A 126 0.66 -2.64 3.20
CA ILE A 126 1.00 -3.89 2.52
C ILE A 126 0.08 -4.04 1.31
N VAL A 127 0.66 -4.17 0.12
CA VAL A 127 -0.09 -4.43 -1.11
C VAL A 127 0.09 -5.88 -1.55
N LEU A 128 -1.01 -6.53 -1.86
CA LEU A 128 -1.04 -7.87 -2.45
C LEU A 128 -1.34 -7.74 -3.94
N ALA A 129 -0.39 -8.11 -4.77
CA ALA A 129 -0.48 -7.99 -6.21
C ALA A 129 -0.54 -9.38 -6.87
N PRO A 130 -1.25 -9.53 -8.01
CA PRO A 130 -1.44 -10.82 -8.65
C PRO A 130 -0.17 -11.37 -9.30
N ARG A 131 0.75 -10.50 -9.74
CA ARG A 131 1.96 -10.87 -10.50
C ARG A 131 3.14 -9.95 -10.19
N SER A 132 4.36 -10.44 -10.45
CA SER A 132 5.60 -9.70 -10.19
C SER A 132 5.72 -8.38 -10.97
N GLU A 133 5.18 -8.31 -12.18
CA GLU A 133 5.16 -7.08 -12.99
C GLU A 133 4.32 -6.01 -12.31
N VAL A 134 3.18 -6.42 -11.73
CA VAL A 134 2.26 -5.53 -11.01
C VAL A 134 2.87 -5.02 -9.72
N VAL A 135 3.72 -5.82 -9.04
CA VAL A 135 4.49 -5.37 -7.86
C VAL A 135 5.38 -4.18 -8.20
N ASN A 136 6.03 -4.19 -9.37
CA ASN A 136 6.86 -3.08 -9.82
C ASN A 136 6.04 -1.81 -10.09
N GLN A 137 4.90 -1.96 -10.74
CA GLN A 137 3.98 -0.85 -11.02
C GLN A 137 3.47 -0.23 -9.73
N TRP A 138 2.96 -1.06 -8.79
CA TRP A 138 2.48 -0.60 -7.47
C TRP A 138 3.53 0.18 -6.71
N SER A 139 4.76 -0.33 -6.64
CA SER A 139 5.85 0.34 -5.92
C SER A 139 6.15 1.72 -6.50
N ASN A 140 6.09 1.88 -7.82
CA ASN A 140 6.32 3.16 -8.49
C ASN A 140 5.15 4.14 -8.25
N ASP A 141 3.91 3.68 -8.43
CA ASP A 141 2.71 4.51 -8.26
C ASP A 141 2.55 4.95 -6.80
N PHE A 142 2.77 4.03 -5.86
CA PHE A 142 2.74 4.32 -4.44
C PHE A 142 3.78 5.38 -4.06
N PHE A 143 5.03 5.25 -4.55
CA PHE A 143 6.05 6.26 -4.34
C PHE A 143 5.67 7.62 -4.92
N ASN A 144 5.16 7.66 -6.15
CA ASN A 144 4.77 8.90 -6.82
C ASN A 144 3.66 9.66 -6.07
N ILE A 145 2.76 8.93 -5.39
CA ILE A 145 1.59 9.49 -4.70
C ILE A 145 1.88 9.81 -3.24
N THR A 146 2.56 8.89 -2.53
CA THR A 146 2.77 8.99 -1.09
C THR A 146 4.13 9.55 -0.71
N GLY A 147 5.12 9.44 -1.59
CA GLY A 147 6.53 9.71 -1.33
C GLY A 147 7.23 8.59 -0.55
N ARG A 148 6.56 7.49 -0.24
CA ARG A 148 7.09 6.36 0.54
C ARG A 148 7.45 5.20 -0.37
N PHE A 149 8.47 4.43 0.01
CA PHE A 149 8.93 3.25 -0.75
C PHE A 149 8.28 1.98 -0.25
N MET A 150 8.14 1.03 -1.16
CA MET A 150 7.71 -0.32 -0.86
C MET A 150 8.83 -1.32 -1.15
N SER A 151 9.15 -2.18 -0.21
CA SER A 151 9.92 -3.40 -0.46
C SER A 151 9.11 -4.33 -1.37
N LYS A 152 9.80 -5.00 -2.29
CA LYS A 152 9.19 -5.89 -3.28
C LYS A 152 9.44 -7.34 -2.89
N VAL A 153 8.38 -8.10 -2.66
CA VAL A 153 8.45 -9.50 -2.25
C VAL A 153 7.71 -10.37 -3.27
N THR A 154 8.49 -11.02 -4.14
CA THR A 154 7.94 -11.87 -5.22
C THR A 154 8.17 -13.36 -5.00
N ARG A 155 8.92 -13.73 -3.96
CA ARG A 155 9.22 -15.10 -3.56
C ARG A 155 9.17 -15.24 -2.04
N ALA A 156 8.95 -16.44 -1.56
CA ALA A 156 8.86 -16.77 -0.13
C ALA A 156 10.23 -16.89 0.59
N ASP A 157 11.33 -16.57 -0.09
CA ASP A 157 12.70 -16.67 0.41
C ASP A 157 13.24 -15.37 1.06
N GLY A 158 12.35 -14.39 1.24
CA GLY A 158 12.66 -13.09 1.83
C GLY A 158 12.57 -13.07 3.36
N ASP A 159 13.50 -12.36 3.99
CA ASP A 159 13.44 -12.05 5.42
C ASP A 159 12.58 -10.79 5.61
N VAL A 160 11.32 -10.98 6.02
CA VAL A 160 10.34 -9.89 6.16
C VAL A 160 10.72 -8.91 7.26
N GLU A 161 11.52 -9.35 8.25
CA GLU A 161 12.01 -8.50 9.33
C GLU A 161 12.98 -7.40 8.83
N LYS A 162 13.63 -7.66 7.69
CA LYS A 162 14.53 -6.70 7.01
C LYS A 162 13.83 -5.82 5.99
N LEU A 163 12.51 -5.96 5.82
CA LEU A 163 11.76 -5.16 4.87
C LEU A 163 11.55 -3.73 5.37
N GLU A 164 11.44 -2.83 4.42
CA GLU A 164 11.01 -1.46 4.69
C GLU A 164 9.61 -1.41 5.32
N ILE A 165 9.20 -0.22 5.78
CA ILE A 165 7.92 -0.05 6.45
C ILE A 165 6.78 -0.50 5.55
N ASP A 166 6.79 -0.15 4.25
CA ASP A 166 5.76 -0.52 3.29
C ASP A 166 6.24 -1.67 2.39
N VAL A 167 5.33 -2.56 2.02
CA VAL A 167 5.63 -3.78 1.26
C VAL A 167 4.64 -3.95 0.12
N CYS A 168 5.13 -4.36 -1.05
CA CYS A 168 4.30 -4.92 -2.12
C CYS A 168 4.73 -6.36 -2.37
N ALA A 169 3.82 -7.31 -2.13
CA ALA A 169 4.06 -8.74 -2.25
C ALA A 169 3.14 -9.37 -3.29
N THR A 170 3.58 -10.48 -3.91
CA THR A 170 2.66 -11.34 -4.65
C THR A 170 1.86 -12.23 -3.69
N TRP A 171 0.65 -12.63 -4.07
CA TRP A 171 -0.16 -13.58 -3.30
C TRP A 171 0.61 -14.87 -2.98
N HIS A 172 1.38 -15.39 -3.94
CA HIS A 172 2.21 -16.57 -3.75
C HIS A 172 3.31 -16.38 -2.68
N ALA A 173 3.95 -15.22 -2.65
CA ALA A 173 4.99 -14.95 -1.65
C ALA A 173 4.43 -14.87 -0.23
N VAL A 174 3.21 -14.38 -0.06
CA VAL A 174 2.55 -14.29 1.25
C VAL A 174 2.32 -15.66 1.87
N GLN A 175 1.96 -16.66 1.05
CA GLN A 175 1.73 -18.03 1.54
C GLN A 175 2.93 -18.61 2.30
N GLY A 176 4.14 -18.35 1.84
CA GLY A 176 5.37 -18.81 2.51
C GLY A 176 5.86 -17.92 3.64
N LEU A 177 5.22 -16.77 3.89
CA LEU A 177 5.66 -15.76 4.85
C LEU A 177 4.54 -15.34 5.83
N GLN A 178 3.54 -16.20 6.03
CA GLN A 178 2.33 -15.90 6.82
C GLN A 178 2.65 -15.40 8.23
N ASP A 179 3.49 -16.12 8.97
CA ASP A 179 3.83 -15.79 10.34
C ASP A 179 4.51 -14.42 10.45
N SER A 180 5.38 -14.12 9.49
CA SER A 180 6.08 -12.83 9.44
C SER A 180 5.12 -11.68 9.17
N PHE A 181 4.19 -11.83 8.23
CA PHE A 181 3.16 -10.81 7.98
C PHE A 181 2.20 -10.66 9.15
N GLN A 182 1.81 -11.77 9.80
CA GLN A 182 0.97 -11.73 10.98
C GLN A 182 1.67 -10.98 12.13
N ALA A 183 2.97 -11.27 12.38
CA ALA A 183 3.75 -10.59 13.40
C ALA A 183 3.83 -9.07 13.13
N VAL A 184 4.08 -8.69 11.88
CA VAL A 184 4.12 -7.29 11.46
C VAL A 184 2.78 -6.59 11.71
N CYS A 185 1.65 -7.20 11.35
CA CYS A 185 0.33 -6.63 11.57
C CYS A 185 -0.06 -6.53 13.06
N LYS A 186 0.51 -7.39 13.92
CA LYS A 186 0.34 -7.28 15.38
C LYS A 186 1.11 -6.09 15.98
N LEU A 187 2.25 -5.73 15.39
CA LEU A 187 3.15 -4.71 15.91
C LEU A 187 2.87 -3.30 15.36
N THR A 188 2.18 -3.20 14.22
CA THR A 188 1.96 -1.93 13.52
C THR A 188 0.51 -1.82 13.04
N ARG A 189 -0.02 -0.58 13.04
CA ARG A 189 -1.32 -0.31 12.42
C ARG A 189 -1.17 -0.39 10.91
N THR A 190 -1.68 -1.46 10.34
CA THR A 190 -1.43 -1.82 8.94
C THR A 190 -2.69 -1.69 8.10
N LEU A 191 -2.57 -1.01 6.94
CA LEU A 191 -3.53 -1.12 5.84
C LEU A 191 -3.06 -2.20 4.88
N VAL A 192 -3.91 -3.18 4.61
CA VAL A 192 -3.69 -4.18 3.54
C VAL A 192 -4.51 -3.78 2.32
N ILE A 193 -3.89 -3.72 1.14
CA ILE A 193 -4.55 -3.46 -0.14
C ILE A 193 -4.46 -4.72 -0.98
N CYS A 194 -5.60 -5.27 -1.35
CA CYS A 194 -5.71 -6.48 -2.16
C CYS A 194 -6.08 -6.11 -3.59
N ASP A 195 -5.11 -6.18 -4.48
CA ASP A 195 -5.33 -5.90 -5.91
C ASP A 195 -5.79 -7.17 -6.64
N GLU A 196 -6.82 -7.01 -7.48
CA GLU A 196 -7.46 -8.09 -8.23
C GLU A 196 -7.82 -9.28 -7.30
N HIS A 197 -8.58 -8.98 -6.26
CA HIS A 197 -8.94 -9.90 -5.18
C HIS A 197 -9.49 -11.27 -5.63
N HIS A 198 -10.12 -11.34 -6.81
CA HIS A 198 -10.60 -12.60 -7.38
C HIS A 198 -9.49 -13.63 -7.65
N HIS A 199 -8.23 -13.21 -7.79
CA HIS A 199 -7.11 -14.14 -7.89
C HIS A 199 -6.84 -14.90 -6.57
N ALA A 200 -7.24 -14.37 -5.44
CA ALA A 200 -7.09 -15.03 -4.13
C ALA A 200 -7.96 -16.30 -4.00
N ALA A 201 -8.92 -16.49 -4.87
CA ALA A 201 -9.84 -17.62 -4.81
C ALA A 201 -9.53 -18.74 -5.80
N LEU A 202 -8.72 -18.47 -6.83
CA LEU A 202 -8.32 -19.50 -7.81
C LEU A 202 -7.46 -20.61 -7.20
N GLU A 203 -6.89 -20.35 -6.00
CA GLU A 203 -6.18 -21.36 -5.22
C GLU A 203 -6.59 -21.19 -3.74
N ALA A 204 -7.47 -22.06 -3.26
CA ALA A 204 -7.99 -22.02 -1.89
C ALA A 204 -6.90 -21.96 -0.80
N SER A 205 -5.70 -22.49 -1.10
CA SER A 205 -4.55 -22.42 -0.21
C SER A 205 -4.01 -21.00 0.00
N TRP A 206 -4.09 -20.12 -1.02
CA TRP A 206 -3.64 -18.73 -0.90
C TRP A 206 -4.58 -17.89 -0.06
N GLY A 207 -5.90 -18.14 -0.19
CA GLY A 207 -6.92 -17.45 0.58
C GLY A 207 -6.75 -17.67 2.08
N ASN A 208 -6.65 -18.93 2.52
CA ASN A 208 -6.47 -19.28 3.93
C ASN A 208 -5.16 -18.70 4.50
N GLY A 209 -4.09 -18.72 3.70
CA GLY A 209 -2.81 -18.13 4.09
C GLY A 209 -2.89 -16.62 4.29
N ALA A 210 -3.56 -15.92 3.41
CA ALA A 210 -3.72 -14.47 3.51
C ALA A 210 -4.66 -14.07 4.66
N ASP A 211 -5.73 -14.82 4.93
CA ASP A 211 -6.62 -14.56 6.05
C ASP A 211 -5.87 -14.65 7.38
N SER A 212 -5.07 -15.70 7.57
CA SER A 212 -4.21 -15.85 8.74
C SER A 212 -3.17 -14.72 8.83
N ALA A 213 -2.46 -14.44 7.73
CA ALA A 213 -1.39 -13.43 7.69
C ALA A 213 -1.88 -12.03 8.07
N PHE A 214 -3.11 -11.68 7.67
CA PHE A 214 -3.66 -10.32 7.83
C PHE A 214 -4.81 -10.21 8.81
N SER A 215 -5.03 -11.25 9.65
CA SER A 215 -6.07 -11.25 10.69
C SER A 215 -5.98 -10.05 11.64
N ASN A 216 -4.77 -9.54 11.89
CA ASN A 216 -4.50 -8.39 12.76
C ASN A 216 -4.33 -7.06 11.99
N ALA A 217 -4.57 -7.01 10.69
CA ALA A 217 -4.52 -5.75 9.95
C ALA A 217 -5.60 -4.78 10.46
N SER A 218 -5.25 -3.50 10.60
CA SER A 218 -6.19 -2.47 11.06
C SER A 218 -7.28 -2.23 10.03
N PHE A 219 -6.92 -2.17 8.75
CA PHE A 219 -7.85 -1.96 7.64
C PHE A 219 -7.46 -2.82 6.44
N VAL A 220 -8.47 -3.20 5.65
CA VAL A 220 -8.34 -3.98 4.42
C VAL A 220 -9.08 -3.27 3.29
N LEU A 221 -8.37 -2.91 2.23
CA LEU A 221 -8.93 -2.32 1.02
C LEU A 221 -8.92 -3.36 -0.10
N ILE A 222 -10.09 -3.72 -0.59
CA ILE A 222 -10.27 -4.74 -1.62
C ILE A 222 -10.55 -4.06 -2.96
N LEU A 223 -9.71 -4.33 -3.96
CA LEU A 223 -9.86 -3.81 -5.31
C LEU A 223 -10.29 -4.95 -6.24
N THR A 224 -11.36 -4.75 -6.97
CA THR A 224 -11.85 -5.71 -7.96
C THR A 224 -12.34 -5.00 -9.22
N GLY A 225 -12.14 -5.64 -10.37
CA GLY A 225 -12.71 -5.22 -11.65
C GLY A 225 -13.83 -6.14 -12.12
N THR A 226 -14.06 -7.25 -11.41
CA THR A 226 -15.06 -8.27 -11.71
C THR A 226 -15.89 -8.53 -10.47
N PRO A 227 -17.01 -7.80 -10.30
CA PRO A 227 -17.87 -7.95 -9.11
C PRO A 227 -18.64 -9.27 -9.08
N MET A 228 -18.67 -9.98 -10.21
CA MET A 228 -19.35 -11.27 -10.35
C MET A 228 -18.33 -12.38 -10.58
N ARG A 229 -18.53 -13.50 -9.93
CA ARG A 229 -17.76 -14.73 -10.15
C ARG A 229 -18.61 -15.76 -10.89
N SER A 230 -18.04 -16.31 -11.96
CA SER A 230 -18.71 -17.35 -12.77
C SER A 230 -18.66 -18.75 -12.14
N ASP A 231 -17.77 -18.96 -11.15
CA ASP A 231 -17.53 -20.26 -10.51
C ASP A 231 -18.23 -20.45 -9.16
N GLY A 232 -18.86 -19.39 -8.61
CA GLY A 232 -19.59 -19.44 -7.33
C GLY A 232 -18.72 -19.67 -6.09
N GLU A 233 -17.39 -19.71 -6.21
CA GLU A 233 -16.51 -19.91 -5.08
C GLU A 233 -16.40 -18.65 -4.22
N ARG A 234 -16.34 -18.85 -2.90
CA ARG A 234 -16.14 -17.77 -1.93
C ARG A 234 -14.69 -17.27 -1.99
N THR A 235 -14.51 -15.98 -1.88
CA THR A 235 -13.20 -15.37 -1.66
C THR A 235 -13.02 -15.05 -0.18
N ILE A 236 -11.76 -14.88 0.25
CA ILE A 236 -11.50 -14.37 1.60
C ILE A 236 -12.08 -12.96 1.74
N TRP A 237 -12.62 -12.62 2.90
CA TRP A 237 -13.17 -11.31 3.30
C TRP A 237 -14.40 -10.82 2.55
N LEU A 238 -14.85 -11.51 1.49
CA LEU A 238 -16.09 -11.17 0.79
C LEU A 238 -17.01 -12.38 0.71
N SER A 239 -18.29 -12.15 0.96
CA SER A 239 -19.36 -13.08 0.64
C SER A 239 -20.01 -12.68 -0.69
N TYR A 240 -20.71 -13.62 -1.30
CA TYR A 240 -21.47 -13.41 -2.53
C TYR A 240 -22.91 -13.83 -2.28
N ASP A 241 -23.83 -13.12 -2.90
CA ASP A 241 -25.27 -13.43 -2.87
C ASP A 241 -25.62 -14.57 -3.86
N GLU A 242 -26.90 -14.92 -3.92
CA GLU A 242 -27.42 -15.96 -4.82
C GLU A 242 -27.21 -15.65 -6.31
N THR A 243 -26.94 -14.39 -6.66
CA THR A 243 -26.62 -13.93 -8.03
C THR A 243 -25.13 -13.90 -8.31
N ASN A 244 -24.30 -14.39 -7.39
CA ASN A 244 -22.83 -14.30 -7.41
C ASN A 244 -22.29 -12.85 -7.42
N SER A 245 -23.09 -11.91 -6.94
CA SER A 245 -22.67 -10.52 -6.73
C SER A 245 -22.09 -10.34 -5.33
N ILE A 246 -21.18 -9.38 -5.16
CA ILE A 246 -20.54 -9.10 -3.87
C ILE A 246 -21.61 -8.69 -2.86
N ASN A 247 -21.71 -9.46 -1.78
CA ASN A 247 -22.57 -9.16 -0.64
C ASN A 247 -21.74 -8.42 0.44
N HIS A 248 -21.62 -7.11 0.27
CA HIS A 248 -20.94 -6.22 1.21
C HIS A 248 -21.78 -4.95 1.35
N PRO A 249 -21.86 -4.32 2.54
CA PRO A 249 -22.68 -3.13 2.74
C PRO A 249 -22.40 -2.02 1.71
N ASP A 250 -23.45 -1.38 1.22
CA ASP A 250 -23.33 -0.29 0.24
C ASP A 250 -22.42 0.84 0.74
N ASP A 251 -22.51 1.19 2.03
CA ASP A 251 -21.65 2.21 2.65
C ASP A 251 -20.18 1.80 2.70
N GLY A 252 -19.89 0.51 2.74
CA GLY A 252 -18.55 -0.07 2.72
C GLY A 252 -18.05 -0.40 1.31
N THR A 253 -18.85 -0.09 0.27
CA THR A 253 -18.54 -0.43 -1.12
C THR A 253 -18.64 0.82 -2.01
N TYR A 254 -17.66 1.02 -2.87
CA TYR A 254 -17.73 1.99 -3.96
C TYR A 254 -17.73 1.26 -5.30
N THR A 255 -18.75 1.47 -6.10
CA THR A 255 -18.85 0.90 -7.45
C THR A 255 -18.82 2.01 -8.48
N LEU A 256 -17.86 1.94 -9.42
CA LEU A 256 -17.82 2.81 -10.60
C LEU A 256 -18.57 2.12 -11.73
N THR A 257 -19.69 2.67 -12.12
CA THR A 257 -20.49 2.20 -13.26
C THR A 257 -20.02 2.83 -14.57
N TYR A 258 -20.16 2.09 -15.69
CA TYR A 258 -19.92 2.67 -17.01
C TYR A 258 -21.05 3.64 -17.34
N GLY A 259 -20.76 4.94 -17.28
CA GLY A 259 -21.72 6.01 -17.55
C GLY A 259 -21.55 7.25 -16.66
N ASP A 260 -20.69 7.13 -15.66
CA ASP A 260 -20.31 8.24 -14.76
C ASP A 260 -18.91 8.85 -15.22
#